data_27511b28f39481dff82d790648e961fa
#
_entry.id   27511b28f39481dff82d790648e961fa
#
_cell.length_a   1.000
_cell.length_b   1.000
_cell.length_c   1.000
_cell.angle_alpha   90.00
_cell.angle_beta   90.00
_cell.angle_gamma   90.00
#
_symmetry.space_group_name_H-M   'P 1'
#
loop_
_entity.id
_entity.type
_entity.pdbx_description
1 polymer ?
#
loop_
_entity_poly.entity_id
_entity_poly.type
_entity_poly.pdbx_seq_one_letter_code
_entity_poly.pdbx_strand_id
1 'polypeptide(L)'
;MSLETILPFLQPIADLITDPAVSEVMVNGNGAIFVQRAGRLCPVEAKVEQKTLSTAVKRIARSLGEDIGESKPLLDARLPDGSRVAAAFPPCSIHGVTLTVRKFRPHWFTLDELVDVGAIARPAADLLANAVRNRRTILVSGGTDTGKTTFTKALIDLIPRSERLAVIEDTMELKVDHPNVCRFEARKEVRDAPGNVSVPAVTVRDLVKAMLRHRPDRLIIGEVRGGEAFDLLDALNTGHAGSISTLHANSAMQALSRLGSLALRADVDLPYRAIQAEIGDLINLVVHIERCGHERRVAHILEVQGFDPGLNTYKAVSI
;
A
#
# COMPACT_ATOMS: atom_id res chain seq x y z
N MET A 1 1.87 -11.99 -20.82
CA MET A 1 2.73 -13.18 -20.60
C MET A 1 2.41 -13.66 -19.19
N SER A 2 2.10 -14.94 -18.98
CA SER A 2 1.76 -15.45 -17.65
C SER A 2 3.02 -15.68 -16.80
N LEU A 3 2.88 -15.74 -15.46
CA LEU A 3 3.96 -16.14 -14.55
C LEU A 3 4.56 -17.49 -14.97
N GLU A 4 3.74 -18.42 -15.45
CA GLU A 4 4.15 -19.74 -15.94
C GLU A 4 5.22 -19.68 -17.05
N THR A 5 5.22 -18.62 -17.87
CA THR A 5 6.22 -18.43 -18.94
C THR A 5 7.59 -18.03 -18.40
N ILE A 6 7.65 -17.48 -17.20
CA ILE A 6 8.85 -16.97 -16.53
C ILE A 6 9.45 -18.02 -15.56
N LEU A 7 8.59 -18.84 -14.93
CA LEU A 7 8.99 -19.86 -13.94
C LEU A 7 10.14 -20.77 -14.37
N PRO A 8 10.20 -21.28 -15.62
CA PRO A 8 11.31 -22.15 -16.04
C PRO A 8 12.68 -21.49 -15.96
N PHE A 9 12.75 -20.17 -15.97
CA PHE A 9 14.00 -19.40 -15.88
C PHE A 9 14.38 -19.03 -14.46
N LEU A 10 13.50 -19.31 -13.49
CA LEU A 10 13.68 -18.96 -12.09
C LEU A 10 14.12 -20.18 -11.22
N GLN A 11 14.59 -21.26 -11.84
CA GLN A 11 15.14 -22.38 -11.05
C GLN A 11 16.39 -21.93 -10.25
N PRO A 12 16.54 -22.33 -8.98
CA PRO A 12 15.72 -23.25 -8.19
C PRO A 12 14.59 -22.57 -7.38
N ILE A 13 14.27 -21.28 -7.61
CA ILE A 13 13.26 -20.56 -6.83
C ILE A 13 11.83 -20.68 -7.39
N ALA A 14 11.65 -21.33 -8.55
CA ALA A 14 10.33 -21.47 -9.19
C ALA A 14 9.32 -22.16 -8.27
N ASP A 15 9.72 -23.25 -7.59
CA ASP A 15 8.86 -23.99 -6.68
C ASP A 15 8.50 -23.14 -5.45
N LEU A 16 9.40 -22.28 -4.99
CA LEU A 16 9.15 -21.35 -3.88
C LEU A 16 8.15 -20.25 -4.29
N ILE A 17 8.21 -19.82 -5.55
CA ILE A 17 7.28 -18.83 -6.09
C ILE A 17 5.87 -19.43 -6.24
N THR A 18 5.76 -20.71 -6.58
CA THR A 18 4.46 -21.39 -6.73
C THR A 18 3.89 -21.91 -5.41
N ASP A 19 4.71 -22.10 -4.37
CA ASP A 19 4.27 -22.58 -3.05
C ASP A 19 3.27 -21.58 -2.41
N PRO A 20 2.00 -21.95 -2.20
CA PRO A 20 0.99 -21.04 -1.65
C PRO A 20 1.30 -20.57 -0.21
N ALA A 21 2.13 -21.32 0.54
CA ALA A 21 2.54 -20.96 1.89
C ALA A 21 3.63 -19.86 1.91
N VAL A 22 4.29 -19.59 0.77
CA VAL A 22 5.31 -18.56 0.64
C VAL A 22 4.66 -17.26 0.17
N SER A 23 4.88 -16.18 0.91
CA SER A 23 4.42 -14.83 0.55
C SER A 23 5.49 -13.98 -0.14
N GLU A 24 6.77 -14.28 0.11
CA GLU A 24 7.89 -13.52 -0.45
C GLU A 24 9.11 -14.44 -0.63
N VAL A 25 9.81 -14.26 -1.74
CA VAL A 25 11.07 -14.95 -2.07
C VAL A 25 12.15 -13.90 -2.25
N MET A 26 13.25 -14.03 -1.53
CA MET A 26 14.38 -13.10 -1.56
C MET A 26 15.65 -13.85 -1.92
N VAL A 27 16.41 -13.36 -2.88
CA VAL A 27 17.72 -13.86 -3.27
C VAL A 27 18.74 -12.75 -3.07
N ASN A 28 19.69 -12.97 -2.19
CA ASN A 28 20.76 -12.04 -1.92
C ASN A 28 21.89 -12.11 -2.97
N GLY A 29 22.73 -11.07 -3.04
CA GLY A 29 23.85 -11.01 -4.00
C GLY A 29 24.86 -12.14 -3.90
N ASN A 30 24.94 -12.86 -2.80
CA ASN A 30 25.75 -14.06 -2.62
C ASN A 30 25.02 -15.36 -3.04
N GLY A 31 23.83 -15.26 -3.61
CA GLY A 31 22.99 -16.37 -4.03
C GLY A 31 22.17 -17.05 -2.93
N ALA A 32 22.31 -16.62 -1.66
CA ALA A 32 21.50 -17.15 -0.57
C ALA A 32 20.02 -16.80 -0.73
N ILE A 33 19.15 -17.78 -0.47
CA ILE A 33 17.70 -17.64 -0.63
C ILE A 33 17.05 -17.58 0.75
N PHE A 34 16.10 -16.65 0.89
CA PHE A 34 15.20 -16.56 2.03
C PHE A 34 13.76 -16.50 1.53
N VAL A 35 12.86 -17.07 2.32
CA VAL A 35 11.42 -17.01 2.04
C VAL A 35 10.66 -16.49 3.26
N GLN A 36 9.54 -15.81 3.01
CA GLN A 36 8.59 -15.49 4.07
C GLN A 36 7.44 -16.50 4.04
N ARG A 37 7.25 -17.25 5.14
CA ARG A 37 6.13 -18.17 5.36
C ARG A 37 5.42 -17.81 6.66
N ALA A 38 4.10 -17.66 6.60
CA ALA A 38 3.28 -17.27 7.76
C ALA A 38 3.87 -16.08 8.56
N GLY A 39 4.42 -15.08 7.86
CA GLY A 39 5.07 -13.91 8.47
C GLY A 39 6.48 -14.16 9.03
N ARG A 40 7.03 -15.39 8.96
CA ARG A 40 8.39 -15.73 9.41
C ARG A 40 9.35 -15.73 8.23
N LEU A 41 10.53 -15.17 8.45
CA LEU A 41 11.63 -15.25 7.50
C LEU A 41 12.41 -16.55 7.75
N CYS A 42 12.50 -17.39 6.72
CA CYS A 42 13.17 -18.69 6.79
C CYS A 42 14.27 -18.76 5.72
N PRO A 43 15.49 -19.22 6.06
CA PRO A 43 16.49 -19.54 5.07
C PRO A 43 16.10 -20.80 4.30
N VAL A 44 16.54 -20.89 3.04
CA VAL A 44 16.39 -22.09 2.20
C VAL A 44 17.77 -22.71 1.99
N GLU A 45 17.88 -24.03 2.15
CA GLU A 45 19.13 -24.78 1.94
C GLU A 45 19.48 -24.95 0.45
N ALA A 46 19.37 -23.87 -0.30
CA ALA A 46 19.72 -23.81 -1.72
C ALA A 46 20.38 -22.46 -2.03
N LYS A 47 21.14 -22.43 -3.11
CA LYS A 47 21.74 -21.18 -3.62
C LYS A 47 21.44 -21.05 -5.11
N VAL A 48 21.27 -19.81 -5.56
CA VAL A 48 21.15 -19.48 -6.98
C VAL A 48 22.51 -19.01 -7.49
N GLU A 49 22.94 -19.59 -8.60
CA GLU A 49 24.12 -19.10 -9.30
C GLU A 49 23.86 -17.71 -9.89
N GLN A 50 24.79 -16.78 -9.72
CA GLN A 50 24.64 -15.39 -10.14
C GLN A 50 24.39 -15.21 -11.63
N LYS A 51 25.00 -16.04 -12.46
CA LYS A 51 24.79 -16.03 -13.92
C LYS A 51 23.36 -16.42 -14.28
N THR A 52 22.81 -17.42 -13.60
CA THR A 52 21.42 -17.89 -13.77
C THR A 52 20.45 -16.81 -13.30
N LEU A 53 20.68 -16.22 -12.12
CA LEU A 53 19.86 -15.15 -11.58
C LEU A 53 19.85 -13.91 -12.49
N SER A 54 21.02 -13.47 -12.94
CA SER A 54 21.17 -12.35 -13.86
C SER A 54 20.36 -12.56 -15.16
N THR A 55 20.45 -13.78 -15.74
CA THR A 55 19.71 -14.13 -16.95
C THR A 55 18.20 -14.11 -16.71
N ALA A 56 17.75 -14.68 -15.60
CA ALA A 56 16.34 -14.72 -15.20
C ALA A 56 15.77 -13.31 -15.02
N VAL A 57 16.46 -12.45 -14.27
CA VAL A 57 16.01 -11.07 -14.01
C VAL A 57 15.95 -10.24 -15.30
N LYS A 58 16.94 -10.37 -16.20
CA LYS A 58 16.92 -9.71 -17.50
C LYS A 58 15.74 -10.17 -18.38
N ARG A 59 15.39 -11.44 -18.33
CA ARG A 59 14.21 -11.97 -19.04
C ARG A 59 12.91 -11.45 -18.46
N ILE A 60 12.79 -11.39 -17.13
CA ILE A 60 11.64 -10.78 -16.45
C ILE A 60 11.49 -9.33 -16.91
N ALA A 61 12.55 -8.53 -16.83
CA ALA A 61 12.51 -7.13 -17.23
C ALA A 61 12.02 -6.97 -18.66
N ARG A 62 12.64 -7.68 -19.62
CA ARG A 62 12.25 -7.64 -21.04
C ARG A 62 10.80 -8.07 -21.28
N SER A 63 10.30 -9.06 -20.54
CA SER A 63 8.93 -9.52 -20.67
C SER A 63 7.89 -8.46 -20.24
N LEU A 64 8.33 -7.49 -19.43
CA LEU A 64 7.54 -6.38 -18.94
C LEU A 64 7.78 -5.08 -19.71
N GLY A 65 8.59 -5.14 -20.79
CA GLY A 65 8.97 -3.95 -21.58
C GLY A 65 10.01 -3.08 -20.89
N GLU A 66 10.67 -3.61 -19.85
CA GLU A 66 11.73 -2.95 -19.09
C GLU A 66 13.12 -3.50 -19.48
N ASP A 67 14.15 -2.74 -19.13
CA ASP A 67 15.53 -3.22 -19.24
C ASP A 67 16.24 -3.08 -17.88
N ILE A 68 17.23 -3.97 -17.65
CA ILE A 68 18.07 -3.96 -16.45
C ILE A 68 19.49 -4.38 -16.78
N GLY A 69 20.47 -3.64 -16.26
CA GLY A 69 21.90 -3.86 -16.46
C GLY A 69 22.73 -2.77 -15.79
N GLU A 70 23.99 -2.63 -16.17
CA GLU A 70 24.90 -1.64 -15.56
C GLU A 70 24.40 -0.18 -15.71
N SER A 71 23.81 0.15 -16.86
CA SER A 71 23.28 1.49 -17.15
C SER A 71 21.95 1.79 -16.44
N LYS A 72 21.15 0.75 -16.17
CA LYS A 72 19.87 0.80 -15.44
C LYS A 72 19.86 -0.32 -14.41
N PRO A 73 20.57 -0.16 -13.28
CA PRO A 73 20.83 -1.27 -12.35
C PRO A 73 19.67 -1.66 -11.45
N LEU A 74 18.56 -0.91 -11.45
CA LEU A 74 17.41 -1.16 -10.58
C LEU A 74 16.17 -1.51 -11.42
N LEU A 75 15.46 -2.56 -10.98
CA LEU A 75 14.16 -2.97 -11.49
C LEU A 75 13.15 -2.92 -10.34
N ASP A 76 12.02 -2.27 -10.56
CA ASP A 76 10.83 -2.34 -9.71
C ASP A 76 9.65 -2.49 -10.65
N ALA A 77 9.13 -3.71 -10.76
CA ALA A 77 8.14 -4.08 -11.75
C ALA A 77 7.05 -4.98 -11.16
N ARG A 78 5.94 -5.11 -11.90
CA ARG A 78 4.81 -5.94 -11.53
C ARG A 78 4.61 -7.05 -12.55
N LEU A 79 4.48 -8.27 -12.07
CA LEU A 79 4.15 -9.42 -12.90
C LEU A 79 2.65 -9.43 -13.27
N PRO A 80 2.26 -10.14 -14.32
CA PRO A 80 0.86 -10.20 -14.78
C PRO A 80 -0.12 -10.78 -13.75
N ASP A 81 0.36 -11.60 -12.81
CA ASP A 81 -0.42 -12.14 -11.69
C ASP A 81 -0.61 -11.13 -10.53
N GLY A 82 -0.01 -9.94 -10.66
CA GLY A 82 -0.02 -8.90 -9.64
C GLY A 82 1.14 -8.96 -8.65
N SER A 83 2.01 -9.97 -8.71
CA SER A 83 3.22 -10.07 -7.87
C SER A 83 4.20 -8.95 -8.22
N ARG A 84 4.91 -8.43 -7.21
CA ARG A 84 5.94 -7.39 -7.38
C ARG A 84 7.32 -8.01 -7.43
N VAL A 85 8.14 -7.49 -8.31
CA VAL A 85 9.54 -7.90 -8.49
C VAL A 85 10.43 -6.68 -8.32
N ALA A 86 11.35 -6.75 -7.36
CA ALA A 86 12.42 -5.78 -7.20
C ALA A 86 13.77 -6.49 -7.42
N ALA A 87 14.64 -5.90 -8.23
CA ALA A 87 15.98 -6.43 -8.45
C ALA A 87 17.01 -5.31 -8.52
N ALA A 88 18.23 -5.63 -8.13
CA ALA A 88 19.36 -4.73 -8.28
C ALA A 88 20.58 -5.47 -8.87
N PHE A 89 21.28 -4.78 -9.75
CA PHE A 89 22.51 -5.22 -10.41
C PHE A 89 23.72 -4.44 -9.90
N PRO A 90 24.93 -4.98 -10.07
CA PRO A 90 26.14 -4.18 -9.93
C PRO A 90 26.10 -2.95 -10.87
N PRO A 91 26.65 -1.78 -10.47
CA PRO A 91 27.44 -1.55 -9.26
C PRO A 91 26.59 -1.27 -8.00
N CYS A 92 25.26 -1.10 -8.09
CA CYS A 92 24.40 -0.80 -6.95
C CYS A 92 24.28 -1.97 -5.98
N SER A 93 24.30 -3.21 -6.47
CA SER A 93 24.37 -4.42 -5.64
C SER A 93 25.81 -4.95 -5.62
N ILE A 94 26.52 -4.74 -4.51
CA ILE A 94 27.98 -4.97 -4.38
C ILE A 94 28.35 -6.45 -4.54
N HIS A 95 27.54 -7.38 -4.05
CA HIS A 95 27.86 -8.81 -4.00
C HIS A 95 27.25 -9.62 -5.16
N GLY A 96 26.73 -8.95 -6.18
CA GLY A 96 26.07 -9.58 -7.31
C GLY A 96 24.59 -9.17 -7.44
N VAL A 97 23.85 -9.84 -8.28
CA VAL A 97 22.43 -9.56 -8.52
C VAL A 97 21.59 -9.94 -7.29
N THR A 98 20.70 -9.06 -6.88
CA THR A 98 19.65 -9.36 -5.88
C THR A 98 18.29 -9.42 -6.53
N LEU A 99 17.40 -10.23 -5.97
CA LEU A 99 16.02 -10.36 -6.44
C LEU A 99 15.08 -10.53 -5.24
N THR A 100 14.00 -9.78 -5.22
CA THR A 100 12.89 -9.99 -4.30
C THR A 100 11.60 -10.12 -5.11
N VAL A 101 10.86 -11.20 -4.88
CA VAL A 101 9.54 -11.44 -5.46
C VAL A 101 8.53 -11.48 -4.35
N ARG A 102 7.70 -10.45 -4.26
CA ARG A 102 6.56 -10.39 -3.33
C ARG A 102 5.31 -10.85 -4.04
N LYS A 103 4.80 -12.00 -3.63
CA LYS A 103 3.65 -12.64 -4.30
C LYS A 103 2.37 -11.85 -4.06
N PHE A 104 1.55 -11.79 -5.11
CA PHE A 104 0.19 -11.34 -4.97
C PHE A 104 -0.60 -12.35 -4.12
N ARG A 105 -1.31 -11.86 -3.10
CA ARG A 105 -2.09 -12.73 -2.20
C ARG A 105 -3.40 -13.12 -2.86
N PRO A 106 -3.66 -14.41 -3.09
CA PRO A 106 -4.92 -14.85 -3.70
C PRO A 106 -6.12 -14.73 -2.75
N HIS A 107 -5.89 -14.80 -1.43
CA HIS A 107 -6.94 -14.72 -0.41
C HIS A 107 -6.87 -13.40 0.36
N TRP A 108 -8.02 -12.74 0.44
CA TRP A 108 -8.24 -11.53 1.21
C TRP A 108 -9.17 -11.85 2.37
N PHE A 109 -8.76 -11.47 3.57
CA PHE A 109 -9.56 -11.68 4.77
C PHE A 109 -10.78 -10.77 4.76
N THR A 110 -11.94 -11.31 5.10
CA THR A 110 -13.11 -10.55 5.52
C THR A 110 -12.88 -10.01 6.93
N LEU A 111 -13.74 -9.07 7.38
CA LEU A 111 -13.64 -8.55 8.74
C LEU A 111 -13.92 -9.64 9.79
N ASP A 112 -14.83 -10.58 9.50
CA ASP A 112 -15.13 -11.72 10.38
C ASP A 112 -13.94 -12.67 10.49
N GLU A 113 -13.28 -13.01 9.38
CA GLU A 113 -12.07 -13.83 9.41
C GLU A 113 -10.94 -13.15 10.18
N LEU A 114 -10.83 -11.81 10.14
CA LEU A 114 -9.87 -11.07 10.96
C LEU A 114 -10.19 -11.17 12.46
N VAL A 115 -11.46 -11.25 12.83
CA VAL A 115 -11.86 -11.56 14.22
C VAL A 115 -11.50 -13.00 14.58
N ASP A 116 -11.76 -13.96 13.71
CA ASP A 116 -11.50 -15.38 13.98
C ASP A 116 -10.01 -15.69 14.18
N VAL A 117 -9.12 -14.97 13.45
CA VAL A 117 -7.66 -15.09 13.64
C VAL A 117 -7.13 -14.20 14.78
N GLY A 118 -7.99 -13.50 15.53
CA GLY A 118 -7.60 -12.67 16.65
C GLY A 118 -6.94 -11.32 16.27
N ALA A 119 -7.02 -10.92 14.99
CA ALA A 119 -6.45 -9.64 14.54
C ALA A 119 -7.21 -8.42 15.04
N ILE A 120 -8.50 -8.58 15.36
CA ILE A 120 -9.37 -7.54 15.93
C ILE A 120 -10.41 -8.20 16.85
N ALA A 121 -10.77 -7.53 17.95
CA ALA A 121 -11.85 -7.97 18.83
C ALA A 121 -13.22 -7.75 18.17
N ARG A 122 -14.20 -8.64 18.41
CA ARG A 122 -15.55 -8.55 17.84
C ARG A 122 -16.23 -7.18 18.07
N PRO A 123 -16.25 -6.60 19.28
CA PRO A 123 -16.87 -5.29 19.49
C PRO A 123 -16.26 -4.18 18.67
N ALA A 124 -14.93 -4.21 18.48
CA ALA A 124 -14.21 -3.25 17.64
C ALA A 124 -14.53 -3.44 16.15
N ALA A 125 -14.65 -4.69 15.69
CA ALA A 125 -15.07 -5.01 14.33
C ALA A 125 -16.49 -4.49 14.04
N ASP A 126 -17.43 -4.72 14.94
CA ASP A 126 -18.81 -4.26 14.81
C ASP A 126 -18.91 -2.72 14.80
N LEU A 127 -18.10 -2.04 15.63
CA LEU A 127 -17.98 -0.57 15.62
C LEU A 127 -17.49 -0.08 14.26
N LEU A 128 -16.43 -0.68 13.71
CA LEU A 128 -15.88 -0.28 12.40
C LEU A 128 -16.84 -0.58 11.26
N ALA A 129 -17.54 -1.71 11.31
CA ALA A 129 -18.57 -2.04 10.33
C ALA A 129 -19.71 -0.99 10.33
N ASN A 130 -20.14 -0.57 11.52
CA ASN A 130 -21.12 0.51 11.67
C ASN A 130 -20.56 1.86 11.18
N ALA A 131 -19.32 2.18 11.50
CA ALA A 131 -18.64 3.39 11.04
C ALA A 131 -18.57 3.48 9.50
N VAL A 132 -18.22 2.38 8.83
CA VAL A 132 -18.21 2.30 7.36
C VAL A 132 -19.60 2.55 6.79
N ARG A 133 -20.66 1.91 7.33
CA ARG A 133 -22.05 2.10 6.88
C ARG A 133 -22.53 3.54 7.07
N ASN A 134 -22.11 4.19 8.17
CA ASN A 134 -22.47 5.57 8.49
C ASN A 134 -21.52 6.61 7.88
N ARG A 135 -20.74 6.24 6.86
CA ARG A 135 -19.85 7.15 6.12
C ARG A 135 -18.87 7.91 7.02
N ARG A 136 -18.38 7.27 8.09
CA ARG A 136 -17.30 7.84 8.88
C ARG A 136 -15.96 7.66 8.14
N THR A 137 -15.19 8.71 8.06
CA THR A 137 -13.85 8.69 7.44
C THR A 137 -12.87 7.94 8.32
N ILE A 138 -12.18 6.95 7.76
CA ILE A 138 -11.28 6.05 8.48
C ILE A 138 -9.86 6.18 7.94
N LEU A 139 -8.92 6.46 8.82
CA LEU A 139 -7.49 6.45 8.54
C LEU A 139 -6.87 5.20 9.16
N VAL A 140 -6.33 4.30 8.32
CA VAL A 140 -5.65 3.09 8.77
C VAL A 140 -4.14 3.35 8.82
N SER A 141 -3.53 3.16 9.97
CA SER A 141 -2.12 3.45 10.20
C SER A 141 -1.34 2.23 10.73
N GLY A 142 -0.03 2.26 10.60
CA GLY A 142 0.87 1.22 11.09
C GLY A 142 2.19 1.19 10.33
N GLY A 143 3.13 0.42 10.80
CA GLY A 143 4.43 0.21 10.18
C GLY A 143 4.36 -0.55 8.85
N THR A 144 5.52 -0.82 8.26
CA THR A 144 5.63 -1.69 7.07
C THR A 144 5.26 -3.13 7.45
N ASP A 145 4.56 -3.82 6.54
CA ASP A 145 4.11 -5.23 6.69
C ASP A 145 3.22 -5.50 7.92
N THR A 146 2.52 -4.48 8.44
CA THR A 146 1.56 -4.66 9.55
C THR A 146 0.19 -5.18 9.10
N GLY A 147 -0.08 -5.22 7.79
CA GLY A 147 -1.35 -5.69 7.24
C GLY A 147 -2.38 -4.59 6.95
N LYS A 148 -1.96 -3.33 6.87
CA LYS A 148 -2.85 -2.19 6.54
C LYS A 148 -3.71 -2.45 5.31
N THR A 149 -3.11 -2.85 4.20
CA THR A 149 -3.80 -3.12 2.93
C THR A 149 -4.86 -4.22 3.08
N THR A 150 -4.52 -5.31 3.81
CA THR A 150 -5.46 -6.40 4.08
C THR A 150 -6.66 -5.92 4.92
N PHE A 151 -6.38 -5.16 5.96
CA PHE A 151 -7.41 -4.61 6.85
C PHE A 151 -8.29 -3.59 6.12
N THR A 152 -7.68 -2.70 5.35
CA THR A 152 -8.41 -1.72 4.53
C THR A 152 -9.33 -2.41 3.53
N LYS A 153 -8.88 -3.51 2.89
CA LYS A 153 -9.72 -4.28 1.99
C LYS A 153 -10.94 -4.87 2.71
N ALA A 154 -10.76 -5.40 3.93
CA ALA A 154 -11.88 -5.92 4.73
C ALA A 154 -12.91 -4.82 5.07
N LEU A 155 -12.47 -3.58 5.30
CA LEU A 155 -13.38 -2.43 5.49
C LEU A 155 -14.08 -2.03 4.20
N ILE A 156 -13.38 -2.04 3.06
CA ILE A 156 -13.94 -1.68 1.75
C ILE A 156 -15.09 -2.63 1.39
N ASP A 157 -14.99 -3.92 1.72
CA ASP A 157 -16.02 -4.90 1.43
C ASP A 157 -17.34 -4.67 2.18
N LEU A 158 -17.31 -3.84 3.22
CA LEU A 158 -18.51 -3.44 3.98
C LEU A 158 -19.21 -2.22 3.40
N ILE A 159 -18.62 -1.55 2.41
CA ILE A 159 -19.22 -0.38 1.77
C ILE A 159 -20.47 -0.81 1.00
N PRO A 160 -21.59 -0.07 1.15
CA PRO A 160 -22.82 -0.40 0.44
C PRO A 160 -22.62 -0.48 -1.08
N ARG A 161 -23.11 -1.55 -1.70
CA ARG A 161 -22.93 -1.82 -3.14
C ARG A 161 -23.60 -0.80 -4.07
N SER A 162 -24.46 0.08 -3.54
CA SER A 162 -25.07 1.20 -4.25
C SER A 162 -24.14 2.40 -4.42
N GLU A 163 -23.06 2.48 -3.63
CA GLU A 163 -22.13 3.61 -3.69
C GLU A 163 -21.10 3.45 -4.82
N ARG A 164 -20.60 4.58 -5.34
CA ARG A 164 -19.52 4.61 -6.33
C ARG A 164 -18.19 4.83 -5.66
N LEU A 165 -17.23 3.94 -5.90
CA LEU A 165 -15.89 4.00 -5.33
C LEU A 165 -14.87 4.48 -6.35
N ALA A 166 -13.97 5.38 -5.94
CA ALA A 166 -12.73 5.66 -6.65
C ALA A 166 -11.55 5.12 -5.83
N VAL A 167 -10.88 4.11 -6.35
CA VAL A 167 -9.70 3.48 -5.73
C VAL A 167 -8.45 4.00 -6.43
N ILE A 168 -7.55 4.62 -5.67
CA ILE A 168 -6.35 5.28 -6.17
C ILE A 168 -5.15 4.71 -5.43
N GLU A 169 -4.18 4.19 -6.17
CA GLU A 169 -2.99 3.56 -5.61
C GLU A 169 -1.73 3.99 -6.39
N ASP A 170 -0.60 4.06 -5.71
CA ASP A 170 0.70 4.23 -6.35
C ASP A 170 1.07 3.00 -7.19
N THR A 171 0.82 1.82 -6.63
CA THR A 171 0.87 0.53 -7.32
C THR A 171 -0.35 -0.25 -6.89
N MET A 172 -1.11 -0.76 -7.85
CA MET A 172 -2.37 -1.44 -7.60
C MET A 172 -2.18 -2.75 -6.82
N GLU A 173 -2.63 -2.77 -5.58
CA GLU A 173 -2.59 -3.94 -4.70
C GLU A 173 -3.99 -4.41 -4.30
N LEU A 174 -4.92 -3.47 -4.07
CA LEU A 174 -6.27 -3.77 -3.60
C LEU A 174 -7.10 -4.46 -4.69
N LYS A 175 -7.63 -5.64 -4.40
CA LYS A 175 -8.62 -6.30 -5.24
C LYS A 175 -10.02 -5.95 -4.73
N VAL A 176 -10.65 -4.95 -5.31
CA VAL A 176 -11.98 -4.49 -4.93
C VAL A 176 -13.03 -5.12 -5.84
N ASP A 177 -13.88 -5.98 -5.26
CA ASP A 177 -15.06 -6.52 -5.94
C ASP A 177 -16.29 -5.68 -5.58
N HIS A 178 -16.49 -4.62 -6.36
CA HIS A 178 -17.61 -3.70 -6.17
C HIS A 178 -18.22 -3.35 -7.53
N PRO A 179 -19.57 -3.34 -7.68
CA PRO A 179 -20.23 -3.18 -8.99
C PRO A 179 -19.95 -1.80 -9.61
N ASN A 180 -19.76 -0.78 -8.79
CA ASN A 180 -19.52 0.59 -9.27
C ASN A 180 -18.18 1.11 -8.72
N VAL A 181 -17.06 0.64 -9.30
CA VAL A 181 -15.70 1.01 -8.90
C VAL A 181 -14.90 1.53 -10.08
N CYS A 182 -14.22 2.65 -9.88
CA CYS A 182 -13.17 3.14 -10.74
C CYS A 182 -11.83 2.93 -10.06
N ARG A 183 -10.87 2.29 -10.74
CA ARG A 183 -9.54 1.97 -10.19
C ARG A 183 -8.48 2.68 -11.00
N PHE A 184 -7.58 3.35 -10.31
CA PHE A 184 -6.53 4.16 -10.89
C PHE A 184 -5.19 3.87 -10.24
N GLU A 185 -4.18 3.74 -11.08
CA GLU A 185 -2.80 3.52 -10.67
C GLU A 185 -1.93 4.67 -11.16
N ALA A 186 -1.07 5.16 -10.30
CA ALA A 186 -0.09 6.18 -10.65
C ALA A 186 0.88 5.63 -11.71
N ARG A 187 1.42 6.52 -12.53
CA ARG A 187 2.37 6.16 -13.57
C ARG A 187 3.67 6.92 -13.38
N LYS A 188 4.77 6.18 -13.32
CA LYS A 188 6.11 6.76 -13.34
C LYS A 188 6.38 7.43 -14.71
N GLU A 189 7.24 8.43 -14.73
CA GLU A 189 7.72 9.01 -15.98
C GLU A 189 8.51 7.98 -16.80
N VAL A 190 8.41 8.08 -18.11
CA VAL A 190 9.24 7.30 -19.04
C VAL A 190 10.20 8.27 -19.72
N ARG A 191 11.47 7.89 -19.79
CA ARG A 191 12.53 8.67 -20.44
C ARG A 191 13.15 7.87 -21.58
N ASP A 192 13.22 8.48 -22.75
CA ASP A 192 13.85 7.86 -23.94
C ASP A 192 15.37 8.06 -23.94
N ALA A 193 15.86 9.14 -23.29
CA ALA A 193 17.26 9.47 -23.15
C ALA A 193 17.48 10.25 -21.85
N PRO A 194 18.73 10.34 -21.34
CA PRO A 194 19.04 11.17 -20.19
C PRO A 194 18.55 12.62 -20.39
N GLY A 195 17.62 13.04 -19.52
CA GLY A 195 17.04 14.39 -19.57
C GLY A 195 15.84 14.57 -20.49
N ASN A 196 15.48 13.59 -21.32
CA ASN A 196 14.32 13.66 -22.19
C ASN A 196 13.17 12.79 -21.65
N VAL A 197 12.11 13.44 -21.15
CA VAL A 197 10.88 12.77 -20.66
C VAL A 197 9.97 12.56 -21.87
N SER A 198 9.78 11.31 -22.29
CA SER A 198 8.85 10.96 -23.39
C SER A 198 7.41 10.83 -22.91
N VAL A 199 7.21 10.35 -21.69
CA VAL A 199 5.89 10.25 -21.06
C VAL A 199 5.96 10.82 -19.64
N PRO A 200 5.20 11.87 -19.31
CA PRO A 200 5.21 12.45 -17.97
C PRO A 200 4.61 11.50 -16.93
N ALA A 201 5.04 11.64 -15.68
CA ALA A 201 4.42 10.95 -14.56
C ALA A 201 2.95 11.37 -14.40
N VAL A 202 2.14 10.45 -13.87
CA VAL A 202 0.81 10.75 -13.32
C VAL A 202 0.84 10.34 -11.87
N THR A 203 0.80 11.30 -10.97
CA THR A 203 0.95 11.06 -9.53
C THR A 203 -0.38 10.68 -8.88
N VAL A 204 -0.34 10.13 -7.67
CA VAL A 204 -1.54 9.90 -6.85
C VAL A 204 -2.31 11.22 -6.67
N ARG A 205 -1.61 12.34 -6.49
CA ARG A 205 -2.18 13.68 -6.36
C ARG A 205 -2.99 14.08 -7.61
N ASP A 206 -2.46 13.86 -8.79
CA ASP A 206 -3.14 14.14 -10.06
C ASP A 206 -4.41 13.30 -10.19
N LEU A 207 -4.32 12.03 -9.78
CA LEU A 207 -5.46 11.10 -9.81
C LEU A 207 -6.55 11.51 -8.82
N VAL A 208 -6.21 11.92 -7.58
CA VAL A 208 -7.21 12.42 -6.62
C VAL A 208 -7.97 13.59 -7.21
N LYS A 209 -7.28 14.62 -7.74
CA LYS A 209 -7.91 15.77 -8.38
C LYS A 209 -8.80 15.39 -9.57
N ALA A 210 -8.35 14.46 -10.41
CA ALA A 210 -9.13 13.99 -11.54
C ALA A 210 -10.41 13.26 -11.08
N MET A 211 -10.32 12.44 -10.02
CA MET A 211 -11.43 11.62 -9.55
C MET A 211 -12.59 12.39 -8.99
N LEU A 212 -12.37 13.58 -8.44
CA LEU A 212 -13.46 14.46 -7.98
C LEU A 212 -14.47 14.80 -9.10
N ARG A 213 -14.04 14.71 -10.37
CA ARG A 213 -14.91 14.92 -11.55
C ARG A 213 -15.62 13.65 -12.01
N HIS A 214 -15.31 12.50 -11.45
CA HIS A 214 -15.94 11.22 -11.77
C HIS A 214 -17.11 10.86 -10.86
N ARG A 215 -17.53 11.80 -9.99
CA ARG A 215 -18.65 11.64 -9.05
C ARG A 215 -18.53 10.40 -8.16
N PRO A 216 -17.41 10.18 -7.47
CA PRO A 216 -17.34 9.12 -6.49
C PRO A 216 -18.14 9.47 -5.24
N ASP A 217 -18.72 8.46 -4.60
CA ASP A 217 -19.30 8.63 -3.26
C ASP A 217 -18.21 8.57 -2.19
N ARG A 218 -17.17 7.75 -2.42
CA ARG A 218 -15.99 7.62 -1.53
C ARG A 218 -14.71 7.50 -2.32
N LEU A 219 -13.65 8.05 -1.74
CA LEU A 219 -12.28 7.85 -2.20
C LEU A 219 -11.60 6.78 -1.33
N ILE A 220 -10.92 5.86 -1.99
CA ILE A 220 -10.05 4.89 -1.34
C ILE A 220 -8.64 5.20 -1.81
N ILE A 221 -7.79 5.70 -0.92
CA ILE A 221 -6.39 5.95 -1.23
C ILE A 221 -5.56 4.85 -0.58
N GLY A 222 -4.95 4.01 -1.42
CA GLY A 222 -4.19 2.85 -0.97
C GLY A 222 -3.11 3.21 0.04
N GLU A 223 -2.37 4.29 -0.20
CA GLU A 223 -1.42 4.86 0.76
C GLU A 223 -1.19 6.35 0.49
N VAL A 224 -1.25 7.15 1.56
CA VAL A 224 -0.91 8.58 1.54
C VAL A 224 0.56 8.75 1.93
N ARG A 225 1.37 9.28 1.00
CA ARG A 225 2.84 9.42 1.16
C ARG A 225 3.35 10.85 0.97
N GLY A 226 2.53 11.72 0.39
CA GLY A 226 2.91 13.08 -0.01
C GLY A 226 1.78 14.08 0.02
N GLY A 227 1.87 15.07 -0.88
CA GLY A 227 0.93 16.20 -0.96
C GLY A 227 -0.51 15.84 -1.28
N GLU A 228 -0.79 14.61 -1.79
CA GLU A 228 -2.14 14.08 -1.94
C GLU A 228 -2.94 14.05 -0.63
N ALA A 229 -2.26 14.14 0.51
CA ALA A 229 -2.90 14.31 1.82
C ALA A 229 -3.78 15.56 1.87
N PHE A 230 -3.33 16.66 1.29
CA PHE A 230 -4.12 17.90 1.21
C PHE A 230 -5.32 17.75 0.27
N ASP A 231 -5.11 17.15 -0.91
CA ASP A 231 -6.19 16.94 -1.87
C ASP A 231 -7.25 15.94 -1.33
N LEU A 232 -6.85 15.00 -0.45
CA LEU A 232 -7.78 14.15 0.30
C LEU A 232 -8.63 14.99 1.27
N LEU A 233 -8.03 15.90 2.06
CA LEU A 233 -8.77 16.75 2.98
C LEU A 233 -9.76 17.64 2.23
N ASP A 234 -9.35 18.23 1.11
CA ASP A 234 -10.23 19.02 0.25
C ASP A 234 -11.40 18.20 -0.29
N ALA A 235 -11.14 16.96 -0.72
CA ALA A 235 -12.19 16.03 -1.14
C ALA A 235 -13.18 15.72 -0.01
N LEU A 236 -12.69 15.48 1.20
CA LEU A 236 -13.54 15.21 2.37
C LEU A 236 -14.44 16.42 2.71
N ASN A 237 -13.91 17.64 2.59
CA ASN A 237 -14.67 18.89 2.76
C ASN A 237 -15.77 19.08 1.68
N THR A 238 -15.61 18.46 0.52
CA THR A 238 -16.51 18.64 -0.63
C THR A 238 -17.50 17.49 -0.82
N GLY A 239 -17.76 16.69 0.21
CA GLY A 239 -18.85 15.72 0.25
C GLY A 239 -18.45 14.25 0.08
N HIS A 240 -17.14 13.92 0.08
CA HIS A 240 -16.64 12.56 -0.04
C HIS A 240 -16.38 11.90 1.33
N ALA A 241 -17.22 12.21 2.32
CA ALA A 241 -17.14 11.59 3.66
C ALA A 241 -17.28 10.06 3.58
N GLY A 242 -16.64 9.36 4.54
CA GLY A 242 -16.60 7.90 4.54
C GLY A 242 -15.49 7.30 3.67
N SER A 243 -14.60 8.14 3.15
CA SER A 243 -13.38 7.69 2.47
C SER A 243 -12.46 6.93 3.43
N ILE A 244 -11.68 6.00 2.87
CA ILE A 244 -10.73 5.18 3.64
C ILE A 244 -9.36 5.37 3.01
N SER A 245 -8.37 5.64 3.84
CA SER A 245 -6.99 5.78 3.39
C SER A 245 -6.01 5.14 4.37
N THR A 246 -4.80 4.82 3.89
CA THR A 246 -3.74 4.33 4.75
C THR A 246 -2.56 5.28 4.79
N LEU A 247 -1.78 5.23 5.86
CA LEU A 247 -0.47 5.86 5.94
C LEU A 247 0.46 5.13 6.92
N HIS A 248 1.76 5.37 6.77
CA HIS A 248 2.74 4.90 7.74
C HIS A 248 2.83 5.84 8.94
N ALA A 249 2.62 5.28 10.15
CA ALA A 249 2.85 5.97 11.42
C ALA A 249 3.19 4.96 12.51
N ASN A 250 3.79 5.45 13.61
CA ASN A 250 4.21 4.60 14.72
C ASN A 250 3.14 4.52 15.84
N SER A 251 2.08 5.31 15.76
CA SER A 251 0.91 5.23 16.64
C SER A 251 -0.31 5.86 15.97
N ALA A 252 -1.50 5.60 16.51
CA ALA A 252 -2.73 6.19 16.02
C ALA A 252 -2.74 7.72 16.13
N MET A 253 -2.24 8.28 17.23
CA MET A 253 -2.15 9.74 17.43
C MET A 253 -1.12 10.36 16.45
N GLN A 254 0.04 9.71 16.26
CA GLN A 254 1.05 10.19 15.31
C GLN A 254 0.56 10.13 13.86
N ALA A 255 -0.42 9.29 13.54
CA ALA A 255 -1.02 9.23 12.21
C ALA A 255 -1.67 10.57 11.82
N LEU A 256 -2.37 11.23 12.75
CA LEU A 256 -2.98 12.56 12.51
C LEU A 256 -1.91 13.62 12.25
N SER A 257 -0.87 13.68 13.09
CA SER A 257 0.25 14.63 12.89
C SER A 257 1.01 14.33 11.60
N ARG A 258 1.17 13.05 11.25
CA ARG A 258 1.80 12.62 9.99
C ARG A 258 1.00 13.04 8.79
N LEU A 259 -0.34 12.89 8.82
CA LEU A 259 -1.22 13.35 7.74
C LEU A 259 -1.06 14.85 7.51
N GLY A 260 -1.02 15.66 8.58
CA GLY A 260 -0.78 17.11 8.49
C GLY A 260 0.59 17.44 7.89
N SER A 261 1.65 16.73 8.30
CA SER A 261 2.99 16.91 7.74
C SER A 261 3.07 16.53 6.25
N LEU A 262 2.28 15.56 5.82
CA LEU A 262 2.18 15.18 4.40
C LEU A 262 1.38 16.22 3.62
N ALA A 263 0.31 16.78 4.18
CA ALA A 263 -0.49 17.83 3.55
C ALA A 263 0.35 19.09 3.25
N LEU A 264 1.30 19.45 4.12
CA LEU A 264 2.24 20.55 3.87
C LEU A 264 3.11 20.36 2.60
N ARG A 265 3.31 19.10 2.16
CA ARG A 265 4.06 18.83 0.91
C ARG A 265 3.29 19.18 -0.36
N ALA A 266 2.04 19.59 -0.23
CA ALA A 266 1.23 20.08 -1.36
C ALA A 266 1.66 21.48 -1.81
N ASP A 267 2.56 22.14 -1.09
CA ASP A 267 3.02 23.52 -1.35
C ASP A 267 1.85 24.51 -1.40
N VAL A 268 0.99 24.43 -0.37
CA VAL A 268 -0.16 25.31 -0.20
C VAL A 268 0.15 26.38 0.84
N ASP A 269 -0.30 27.60 0.55
CA ASP A 269 -0.12 28.74 1.47
C ASP A 269 -1.22 28.74 2.55
N LEU A 270 -1.15 27.72 3.43
CA LEU A 270 -2.05 27.58 4.57
C LEU A 270 -1.26 27.40 5.86
N PRO A 271 -1.65 28.09 6.95
CA PRO A 271 -1.06 27.84 8.26
C PRO A 271 -1.24 26.38 8.68
N TYR A 272 -0.19 25.76 9.24
CA TYR A 272 -0.26 24.35 9.69
C TYR A 272 -1.42 24.09 10.65
N ARG A 273 -1.76 25.07 11.51
CA ARG A 273 -2.91 24.98 12.41
C ARG A 273 -4.26 24.83 11.70
N ALA A 274 -4.42 25.45 10.53
CA ALA A 274 -5.62 25.28 9.72
C ALA A 274 -5.75 23.84 9.23
N ILE A 275 -4.66 23.28 8.72
CA ILE A 275 -4.61 21.86 8.31
C ILE A 275 -4.90 20.92 9.49
N GLN A 276 -4.37 21.22 10.69
CA GLN A 276 -4.66 20.42 11.89
C GLN A 276 -6.14 20.49 12.28
N ALA A 277 -6.77 21.65 12.19
CA ALA A 277 -8.19 21.82 12.46
C ALA A 277 -9.02 21.00 11.46
N GLU A 278 -8.74 21.11 10.17
CA GLU A 278 -9.42 20.32 9.14
C GLU A 278 -9.28 18.81 9.37
N ILE A 279 -8.09 18.33 9.73
CA ILE A 279 -7.88 16.91 10.06
C ILE A 279 -8.75 16.51 11.25
N GLY A 280 -8.83 17.36 12.29
CA GLY A 280 -9.66 17.12 13.47
C GLY A 280 -11.15 17.02 13.15
N ASP A 281 -11.63 17.77 12.17
CA ASP A 281 -13.03 17.81 11.75
C ASP A 281 -13.39 16.69 10.77
N LEU A 282 -12.46 16.30 9.91
CA LEU A 282 -12.72 15.41 8.78
C LEU A 282 -12.40 13.94 9.04
N ILE A 283 -11.37 13.66 9.84
CA ILE A 283 -11.01 12.29 10.20
C ILE A 283 -11.80 11.86 11.43
N ASN A 284 -12.66 10.86 11.27
CA ASN A 284 -13.51 10.40 12.37
C ASN A 284 -12.84 9.29 13.21
N LEU A 285 -12.15 8.36 12.55
CA LEU A 285 -11.51 7.23 13.21
C LEU A 285 -10.09 7.02 12.69
N VAL A 286 -9.18 6.70 13.60
CA VAL A 286 -7.85 6.20 13.27
C VAL A 286 -7.71 4.79 13.80
N VAL A 287 -7.44 3.83 12.92
CA VAL A 287 -7.17 2.44 13.28
C VAL A 287 -5.67 2.20 13.15
N HIS A 288 -5.02 1.88 14.25
CA HIS A 288 -3.58 1.58 14.26
C HIS A 288 -3.34 0.08 14.34
N ILE A 289 -2.55 -0.43 13.39
CA ILE A 289 -2.24 -1.85 13.28
C ILE A 289 -0.76 -2.05 13.59
N GLU A 290 -0.49 -2.96 14.50
CA GLU A 290 0.86 -3.33 14.91
C GLU A 290 1.17 -4.78 14.54
N ARG A 291 2.47 -5.05 14.43
CA ARG A 291 3.00 -6.38 14.34
C ARG A 291 3.66 -6.75 15.67
N CYS A 292 3.11 -7.75 16.35
CA CYS A 292 3.64 -8.32 17.58
C CYS A 292 4.23 -9.70 17.27
N GLY A 293 5.55 -9.78 17.07
CA GLY A 293 6.19 -10.98 16.61
C GLY A 293 5.72 -11.39 15.22
N HIS A 294 4.89 -12.43 15.14
CA HIS A 294 4.33 -12.93 13.86
C HIS A 294 2.87 -12.53 13.65
N GLU A 295 2.20 -12.09 14.69
CA GLU A 295 0.80 -11.69 14.66
C GLU A 295 0.66 -10.24 14.22
N ARG A 296 -0.41 -9.96 13.52
CA ARG A 296 -0.83 -8.61 13.13
C ARG A 296 -2.16 -8.35 13.82
N ARG A 297 -2.22 -7.24 14.57
CA ARG A 297 -3.44 -6.91 15.33
C ARG A 297 -3.73 -5.42 15.28
N VAL A 298 -5.00 -5.09 15.40
CA VAL A 298 -5.44 -3.73 15.72
C VAL A 298 -5.03 -3.45 17.17
N ALA A 299 -4.08 -2.54 17.34
CA ALA A 299 -3.56 -2.17 18.66
C ALA A 299 -4.39 -1.06 19.28
N HIS A 300 -4.81 -0.09 18.46
CA HIS A 300 -5.58 1.07 18.95
C HIS A 300 -6.59 1.52 17.89
N ILE A 301 -7.78 1.90 18.36
CA ILE A 301 -8.76 2.66 17.59
C ILE A 301 -8.97 3.97 18.33
N LEU A 302 -8.74 5.09 17.64
CA LEU A 302 -9.03 6.42 18.16
C LEU A 302 -10.26 7.00 17.47
N GLU A 303 -11.22 7.49 18.26
CA GLU A 303 -12.28 8.36 17.80
C GLU A 303 -11.81 9.80 17.92
N VAL A 304 -11.71 10.49 16.78
CA VAL A 304 -11.26 11.88 16.70
C VAL A 304 -12.48 12.79 16.93
N GLN A 305 -12.34 13.73 17.87
CA GLN A 305 -13.40 14.65 18.30
C GLN A 305 -13.07 16.11 17.97
N GLY A 306 -11.98 16.36 17.24
CA GLY A 306 -11.56 17.67 16.79
C GLY A 306 -10.09 17.98 17.13
N PHE A 307 -9.71 19.23 16.89
CA PHE A 307 -8.40 19.78 17.23
C PHE A 307 -8.53 20.92 18.24
N ASP A 308 -7.72 20.94 19.28
CA ASP A 308 -7.63 22.03 20.24
C ASP A 308 -6.47 22.97 19.88
N PRO A 309 -6.76 24.15 19.32
CA PRO A 309 -5.70 25.08 18.92
C PRO A 309 -4.97 25.70 20.14
N GLY A 310 -5.60 25.77 21.30
CA GLY A 310 -4.99 26.29 22.53
C GLY A 310 -3.93 25.35 23.10
N LEU A 311 -4.22 24.06 23.11
CA LEU A 311 -3.32 23.00 23.57
C LEU A 311 -2.45 22.44 22.44
N ASN A 312 -2.70 22.83 21.19
CA ASN A 312 -2.05 22.32 19.99
C ASN A 312 -2.07 20.78 19.90
N THR A 313 -3.21 20.18 20.20
CA THR A 313 -3.38 18.72 20.25
C THR A 313 -4.74 18.29 19.68
N TYR A 314 -4.82 17.07 19.15
CA TYR A 314 -6.08 16.46 18.76
C TYR A 314 -6.83 15.95 19.99
N LYS A 315 -8.13 16.24 20.06
CA LYS A 315 -9.06 15.60 20.99
C LYS A 315 -9.46 14.26 20.42
N ALA A 316 -9.07 13.19 21.08
CA ALA A 316 -9.39 11.83 20.64
C ALA A 316 -9.58 10.92 21.85
N VAL A 317 -10.50 9.95 21.71
CA VAL A 317 -10.80 8.94 22.71
C VAL A 317 -10.37 7.57 22.18
N SER A 318 -9.70 6.79 23.01
CA SER A 318 -9.39 5.39 22.69
C SER A 318 -10.63 4.53 22.93
N ILE A 319 -10.95 3.69 21.96
CA ILE A 319 -12.08 2.76 21.98
C ILE A 319 -11.55 1.33 22.16
#